data_0a9ab820eebc3e72a38eff6a475fb308
#
_entry.id   0a9ab820eebc3e72a38eff6a475fb308
#
_cell.length_a   1.000
_cell.length_b   1.000
_cell.length_c   1.000
_cell.angle_alpha   90.00
_cell.angle_beta   90.00
_cell.angle_gamma   90.00
#
_symmetry.space_group_name_H-M   'P 1'
#
loop_
_entity.id
_entity.type
_entity.pdbx_description
1 polymer ?
#
loop_
_entity_poly.entity_id
_entity_poly.type
_entity_poly.pdbx_seq_one_letter_code
_entity_poly.pdbx_strand_id
1 'polypeptide(L)'
;PRFSMNDSDTKPKTTSAKRRTRSGGRAANTARRGGELFKQSPWRIPVNQDPPIEPLPEEGVEAIHDGAMKILENIGIEFLNEEAQELFAKAGCRVEGSNVRMDREWVMEMVRKAPSRFTITPRNEEREIIIGDRHILFGNVSSPPNYYDLDLGKKVPGTREQCANLIKLSHYFNCIHMIGGYPVEPVDLHPSIRHLDVLFDKLTLSDKVCHAYALGKER
;
A
#
# COMPACT_ATOMS: atom_id res chain seq x y z
N PRO A 1 54.57 85.07 -28.92
CA PRO A 1 53.47 84.39 -29.43
C PRO A 1 52.89 83.47 -28.35
N ARG A 2 51.68 83.78 -27.98
CA ARG A 2 50.95 83.03 -26.92
C ARG A 2 49.98 82.11 -27.62
N PHE A 3 50.06 80.87 -27.30
CA PHE A 3 49.03 79.86 -27.62
C PHE A 3 47.94 79.88 -26.59
N SER A 4 46.68 80.02 -27.01
CA SER A 4 45.49 79.89 -26.24
C SER A 4 44.95 78.45 -26.45
N MET A 5 44.83 77.69 -25.38
CA MET A 5 44.19 76.40 -25.36
C MET A 5 42.67 76.58 -25.17
N ASN A 6 41.87 75.97 -26.03
CA ASN A 6 40.44 75.76 -25.79
C ASN A 6 40.22 74.26 -25.48
N ASP A 7 39.90 74.03 -24.23
CA ASP A 7 39.45 72.72 -23.76
C ASP A 7 37.97 72.57 -24.05
N SER A 8 37.62 71.60 -24.87
CA SER A 8 36.24 71.09 -24.95
C SER A 8 36.17 69.66 -24.43
N ASP A 9 35.85 69.56 -23.15
CA ASP A 9 35.57 68.31 -22.45
C ASP A 9 34.27 67.68 -22.97
N THR A 10 34.35 66.62 -23.78
CA THR A 10 33.25 65.74 -24.10
C THR A 10 33.40 64.46 -23.32
N LYS A 11 32.71 64.39 -22.18
CA LYS A 11 32.57 63.11 -21.42
C LYS A 11 31.75 62.12 -22.20
N PRO A 12 32.18 60.86 -22.30
CA PRO A 12 31.33 59.80 -22.87
C PRO A 12 30.19 59.41 -21.92
N LYS A 13 28.97 59.44 -22.45
CA LYS A 13 27.78 58.91 -21.74
C LYS A 13 27.92 57.40 -21.59
N THR A 14 28.19 56.93 -20.36
CA THR A 14 28.07 55.51 -19.99
C THR A 14 26.59 55.17 -19.96
N THR A 15 26.12 54.42 -20.95
CA THR A 15 24.83 53.76 -20.92
C THR A 15 24.88 52.62 -19.88
N SER A 16 24.29 52.86 -18.72
CA SER A 16 24.05 51.85 -17.71
C SER A 16 23.16 50.74 -18.30
N ALA A 17 23.77 49.60 -18.62
CA ALA A 17 23.04 48.39 -18.98
C ALA A 17 22.19 47.97 -17.79
N LYS A 18 20.86 48.10 -17.90
CA LYS A 18 19.87 47.54 -16.92
C LYS A 18 20.15 46.07 -16.73
N ARG A 19 20.71 45.73 -15.57
CA ARG A 19 20.87 44.36 -15.10
C ARG A 19 19.49 43.72 -15.09
N ARG A 20 19.19 42.80 -16.04
CA ARG A 20 17.97 41.98 -16.04
C ARG A 20 17.99 41.14 -14.75
N THR A 21 17.25 41.59 -13.74
CA THR A 21 16.98 40.78 -12.57
C THR A 21 16.27 39.52 -13.04
N ARG A 22 16.91 38.37 -12.86
CA ARG A 22 16.25 37.06 -13.03
C ARG A 22 15.12 36.96 -11.99
N SER A 23 13.91 37.42 -12.37
CA SER A 23 12.69 37.18 -11.61
C SER A 23 12.30 35.70 -11.80
N GLY A 24 12.65 34.86 -10.86
CA GLY A 24 12.29 33.45 -10.91
C GLY A 24 13.16 32.65 -9.94
N GLY A 25 12.96 32.83 -8.63
CA GLY A 25 13.51 31.93 -7.63
C GLY A 25 12.89 30.54 -7.75
N ARG A 26 13.44 29.54 -7.03
CA ARG A 26 12.93 28.15 -6.99
C ARG A 26 11.40 28.05 -6.84
N ALA A 27 10.78 28.96 -6.06
CA ALA A 27 9.32 29.04 -5.87
C ALA A 27 8.54 29.37 -7.15
N ALA A 28 9.05 30.28 -8.00
CA ALA A 28 8.39 30.64 -9.25
C ALA A 28 8.52 29.53 -10.32
N ASN A 29 9.59 28.73 -10.29
CA ASN A 29 9.73 27.55 -11.13
C ASN A 29 8.82 26.40 -10.68
N THR A 30 8.55 26.26 -9.38
CA THR A 30 7.60 25.27 -8.84
C THR A 30 6.16 25.62 -9.21
N ALA A 31 5.79 26.92 -9.14
CA ALA A 31 4.46 27.39 -9.55
C ALA A 31 4.22 27.26 -11.07
N ARG A 32 5.26 27.40 -11.89
CA ARG A 32 5.18 27.20 -13.36
C ARG A 32 5.09 25.74 -13.79
N ARG A 33 5.49 24.80 -12.94
CA ARG A 33 5.42 23.34 -13.21
C ARG A 33 4.08 22.72 -12.80
N GLY A 34 3.07 23.52 -12.45
CA GLY A 34 1.70 23.07 -12.18
C GLY A 34 1.68 21.84 -11.28
N GLY A 35 1.88 22.05 -9.99
CA GLY A 35 1.47 21.13 -8.90
C GLY A 35 1.87 19.65 -8.94
N GLU A 36 2.32 19.08 -10.03
CA GLU A 36 2.83 17.69 -10.05
C GLU A 36 4.29 17.66 -9.58
N LEU A 37 4.50 17.10 -8.40
CA LEU A 37 5.85 16.92 -7.82
C LEU A 37 6.75 16.09 -8.74
N PHE A 38 6.16 15.11 -9.45
CA PHE A 38 6.81 14.33 -10.51
C PHE A 38 5.76 13.72 -11.44
N LYS A 39 6.17 13.38 -12.67
CA LYS A 39 5.32 12.74 -13.66
C LYS A 39 5.15 11.25 -13.31
N GLN A 40 3.93 10.81 -13.17
CA GLN A 40 3.58 9.41 -12.92
C GLN A 40 3.13 8.71 -14.22
N SER A 41 3.33 7.40 -14.29
CA SER A 41 2.65 6.56 -15.26
C SER A 41 1.14 6.54 -14.99
N PRO A 42 0.29 6.39 -16.03
CA PRO A 42 -1.13 6.22 -15.83
C PRO A 42 -1.44 5.01 -14.93
N TRP A 43 -2.57 5.06 -14.25
CA TRP A 43 -3.10 3.90 -13.53
C TRP A 43 -3.27 2.71 -14.46
N ARG A 44 -2.75 1.57 -14.05
CA ARG A 44 -2.93 0.30 -14.75
C ARG A 44 -2.60 -0.85 -13.80
N ILE A 45 -3.24 -1.99 -13.98
CA ILE A 45 -2.88 -3.23 -13.30
C ILE A 45 -1.89 -3.97 -14.23
N PRO A 46 -0.63 -4.17 -13.81
CA PRO A 46 0.33 -4.95 -14.58
C PRO A 46 -0.12 -6.41 -14.70
N VAL A 47 0.15 -6.99 -15.87
CA VAL A 47 -0.01 -8.42 -16.11
C VAL A 47 1.37 -9.01 -16.33
N ASN A 48 1.74 -10.00 -15.51
CA ASN A 48 3.02 -10.69 -15.66
C ASN A 48 3.06 -11.48 -16.98
N GLN A 49 4.01 -11.20 -17.84
CA GLN A 49 4.20 -11.90 -19.12
C GLN A 49 5.18 -13.07 -19.00
N ASP A 50 6.02 -13.04 -17.99
CA ASP A 50 7.03 -14.07 -17.76
C ASP A 50 6.44 -15.29 -17.05
N PRO A 51 6.97 -16.50 -17.29
CA PRO A 51 6.59 -17.67 -16.50
C PRO A 51 6.96 -17.46 -15.03
N PRO A 52 6.21 -18.06 -14.10
CA PRO A 52 6.60 -18.04 -12.69
C PRO A 52 8.00 -18.64 -12.48
N ILE A 53 8.73 -18.09 -11.50
CA ILE A 53 9.98 -18.72 -11.04
C ILE A 53 9.59 -19.84 -10.07
N GLU A 54 9.90 -21.07 -10.44
CA GLU A 54 9.61 -22.27 -9.65
C GLU A 54 10.90 -22.81 -9.03
N PRO A 55 11.26 -22.37 -7.80
CA PRO A 55 12.54 -22.75 -7.17
C PRO A 55 12.55 -24.18 -6.66
N LEU A 56 11.39 -24.83 -6.55
CA LEU A 56 11.27 -26.23 -6.11
C LEU A 56 10.82 -27.10 -7.29
N PRO A 57 11.34 -28.34 -7.37
CA PRO A 57 10.80 -29.33 -8.29
C PRO A 57 9.37 -29.74 -7.88
N GLU A 58 8.61 -30.30 -8.82
CA GLU A 58 7.23 -30.72 -8.62
C GLU A 58 7.07 -31.66 -7.41
N GLU A 59 7.98 -32.64 -7.28
CA GLU A 59 7.99 -33.59 -6.15
C GLU A 59 8.19 -32.87 -4.80
N GLY A 60 8.94 -31.75 -4.80
CA GLY A 60 9.14 -30.92 -3.60
C GLY A 60 7.86 -30.21 -3.19
N VAL A 61 7.11 -29.68 -4.15
CA VAL A 61 5.80 -29.04 -3.91
C VAL A 61 4.77 -30.07 -3.43
N GLU A 62 4.72 -31.25 -4.07
CA GLU A 62 3.84 -32.34 -3.66
C GLU A 62 4.15 -32.83 -2.24
N ALA A 63 5.44 -32.97 -1.89
CA ALA A 63 5.83 -33.40 -0.55
C ALA A 63 5.39 -32.39 0.53
N ILE A 64 5.48 -31.06 0.25
CA ILE A 64 4.98 -30.01 1.16
C ILE A 64 3.46 -30.09 1.28
N HIS A 65 2.75 -30.26 0.17
CA HIS A 65 1.31 -30.41 0.16
C HIS A 65 0.86 -31.64 0.96
N ASP A 66 1.48 -32.81 0.72
CA ASP A 66 1.17 -34.03 1.44
C ASP A 66 1.49 -33.90 2.93
N GLY A 67 2.57 -33.22 3.30
CA GLY A 67 2.89 -32.89 4.69
C GLY A 67 1.82 -32.02 5.35
N ALA A 68 1.32 -31.00 4.66
CA ALA A 68 0.23 -30.15 5.15
C ALA A 68 -1.08 -30.94 5.34
N MET A 69 -1.42 -31.80 4.38
CA MET A 69 -2.59 -32.66 4.50
C MET A 69 -2.49 -33.62 5.67
N LYS A 70 -1.32 -34.27 5.88
CA LYS A 70 -1.07 -35.15 7.04
C LYS A 70 -1.21 -34.43 8.38
N ILE A 71 -0.82 -33.15 8.45
CA ILE A 71 -1.03 -32.35 9.66
C ILE A 71 -2.51 -32.15 9.90
N LEU A 72 -3.29 -31.75 8.89
CA LEU A 72 -4.73 -31.54 9.01
C LEU A 72 -5.50 -32.83 9.37
N GLU A 73 -5.11 -33.97 8.81
CA GLU A 73 -5.78 -35.26 9.04
C GLU A 73 -5.41 -35.89 10.39
N ASN A 74 -4.13 -35.91 10.76
CA ASN A 74 -3.61 -36.72 11.84
C ASN A 74 -3.38 -35.94 13.14
N ILE A 75 -2.97 -34.67 13.02
CA ILE A 75 -2.70 -33.78 14.15
C ILE A 75 -3.91 -32.89 14.42
N GLY A 76 -4.45 -32.22 13.40
CA GLY A 76 -5.55 -31.28 13.49
C GLY A 76 -5.11 -29.87 13.89
N ILE A 77 -6.09 -29.00 14.06
CA ILE A 77 -5.92 -27.60 14.45
C ILE A 77 -6.84 -27.31 15.65
N GLU A 78 -6.32 -26.56 16.62
CA GLU A 78 -7.09 -26.08 17.77
C GLU A 78 -7.98 -24.89 17.36
N PHE A 79 -9.30 -25.06 17.46
CA PHE A 79 -10.30 -24.00 17.31
C PHE A 79 -10.91 -23.67 18.66
N LEU A 80 -10.61 -22.50 19.21
CA LEU A 80 -11.09 -22.09 20.54
C LEU A 80 -12.54 -21.56 20.54
N ASN A 81 -13.10 -21.29 19.36
CA ASN A 81 -14.47 -20.80 19.20
C ASN A 81 -15.43 -21.98 19.04
N GLU A 82 -16.37 -22.13 19.97
CA GLU A 82 -17.34 -23.23 19.99
C GLU A 82 -18.23 -23.28 18.74
N GLU A 83 -18.66 -22.10 18.23
CA GLU A 83 -19.45 -22.01 17.01
C GLU A 83 -18.69 -22.55 15.79
N ALA A 84 -17.38 -22.29 15.72
CA ALA A 84 -16.52 -22.83 14.67
C ALA A 84 -16.41 -24.37 14.79
N GLN A 85 -16.25 -24.91 16.00
CA GLN A 85 -16.22 -26.36 16.25
C GLN A 85 -17.52 -27.03 15.79
N GLU A 86 -18.68 -26.42 16.09
CA GLU A 86 -19.97 -26.93 15.62
C GLU A 86 -20.12 -26.92 14.11
N LEU A 87 -19.62 -25.85 13.42
CA LEU A 87 -19.66 -25.77 11.98
C LEU A 87 -18.80 -26.86 11.33
N PHE A 88 -17.60 -27.10 11.85
CA PHE A 88 -16.76 -28.21 11.39
C PHE A 88 -17.38 -29.59 11.63
N ALA A 89 -17.97 -29.80 12.81
CA ALA A 89 -18.69 -31.06 13.10
C ALA A 89 -19.86 -31.28 12.14
N LYS A 90 -20.68 -30.27 11.88
CA LYS A 90 -21.77 -30.30 10.89
C LYS A 90 -21.28 -30.55 9.46
N ALA A 91 -20.07 -30.11 9.15
CA ALA A 91 -19.42 -30.33 7.84
C ALA A 91 -18.77 -31.72 7.71
N GLY A 92 -18.83 -32.55 8.77
CA GLY A 92 -18.29 -33.91 8.76
C GLY A 92 -16.84 -34.05 9.22
N CYS A 93 -16.24 -32.98 9.72
CA CYS A 93 -14.90 -33.02 10.30
C CYS A 93 -14.92 -33.72 11.68
N ARG A 94 -13.82 -34.33 12.05
CA ARG A 94 -13.65 -34.97 13.37
C ARG A 94 -13.27 -33.90 14.40
N VAL A 95 -14.18 -33.65 15.36
CA VAL A 95 -13.98 -32.66 16.42
C VAL A 95 -13.83 -33.40 17.77
N GLU A 96 -12.70 -33.16 18.44
CA GLU A 96 -12.37 -33.73 19.76
C GLU A 96 -11.98 -32.59 20.71
N GLY A 97 -12.91 -32.12 21.53
CA GLY A 97 -12.72 -30.88 22.29
C GLY A 97 -12.52 -29.68 21.34
N SER A 98 -11.46 -28.96 21.51
CA SER A 98 -11.08 -27.85 20.61
C SER A 98 -10.32 -28.29 19.34
N ASN A 99 -9.85 -29.54 19.31
CA ASN A 99 -9.08 -30.05 18.18
C ASN A 99 -10.01 -30.52 17.05
N VAL A 100 -9.75 -29.99 15.84
CA VAL A 100 -10.49 -30.32 14.63
C VAL A 100 -9.53 -30.96 13.62
N ARG A 101 -9.85 -32.17 13.19
CA ARG A 101 -9.15 -32.90 12.14
C ARG A 101 -10.00 -32.90 10.87
N MET A 102 -9.36 -32.65 9.74
CA MET A 102 -10.01 -32.48 8.46
C MET A 102 -9.45 -33.49 7.47
N ASP A 103 -10.33 -34.26 6.85
CA ASP A 103 -9.96 -35.13 5.76
C ASP A 103 -9.41 -34.34 4.55
N ARG A 104 -8.34 -34.84 3.91
CA ARG A 104 -7.70 -34.15 2.78
C ARG A 104 -8.64 -33.92 1.59
N GLU A 105 -9.51 -34.87 1.28
CA GLU A 105 -10.43 -34.74 0.17
C GLU A 105 -11.45 -33.64 0.43
N TRP A 106 -11.95 -33.60 1.69
CA TRP A 106 -12.83 -32.54 2.14
C TRP A 106 -12.14 -31.14 2.07
N VAL A 107 -10.90 -31.05 2.56
CA VAL A 107 -10.13 -29.79 2.48
C VAL A 107 -9.99 -29.35 1.02
N MET A 108 -9.60 -30.27 0.12
CA MET A 108 -9.43 -29.95 -1.30
C MET A 108 -10.75 -29.61 -1.99
N GLU A 109 -11.88 -30.22 -1.58
CA GLU A 109 -13.20 -29.83 -2.04
C GLU A 109 -13.53 -28.39 -1.66
N MET A 110 -13.26 -27.99 -0.40
CA MET A 110 -13.49 -26.62 0.05
C MET A 110 -12.58 -25.63 -0.67
N VAL A 111 -11.31 -25.95 -0.88
CA VAL A 111 -10.36 -25.11 -1.64
C VAL A 111 -10.84 -24.88 -3.07
N ARG A 112 -11.37 -25.93 -3.75
CA ARG A 112 -11.88 -25.82 -5.14
C ARG A 112 -13.12 -24.92 -5.26
N LYS A 113 -13.85 -24.66 -4.16
CA LYS A 113 -14.98 -23.71 -4.14
C LYS A 113 -14.53 -22.25 -4.18
N ALA A 114 -13.29 -21.97 -3.82
CA ALA A 114 -12.75 -20.61 -3.91
C ALA A 114 -12.54 -20.21 -5.39
N PRO A 115 -13.00 -19.02 -5.80
CA PRO A 115 -12.78 -18.57 -7.18
C PRO A 115 -11.30 -18.31 -7.43
N SER A 116 -10.79 -18.81 -8.57
CA SER A 116 -9.40 -18.54 -9.00
C SER A 116 -9.19 -17.10 -9.48
N ARG A 117 -10.29 -16.43 -9.82
CA ARG A 117 -10.29 -15.04 -10.26
C ARG A 117 -11.54 -14.33 -9.75
N PHE A 118 -11.37 -13.13 -9.25
CA PHE A 118 -12.47 -12.25 -8.87
C PHE A 118 -12.05 -10.78 -8.95
N THR A 119 -13.05 -9.91 -8.94
CA THR A 119 -12.87 -8.47 -9.02
C THR A 119 -13.27 -7.83 -7.69
N ILE A 120 -12.53 -6.81 -7.28
CA ILE A 120 -12.92 -5.95 -6.15
C ILE A 120 -13.15 -4.55 -6.70
N THR A 121 -14.38 -4.08 -6.60
CA THR A 121 -14.79 -2.75 -7.04
C THR A 121 -14.79 -1.79 -5.86
N PRO A 122 -13.89 -0.80 -5.81
CA PRO A 122 -13.88 0.23 -4.78
C PRO A 122 -14.93 1.31 -5.05
N ARG A 123 -14.98 2.35 -4.19
CA ARG A 123 -15.87 3.50 -4.37
C ARG A 123 -15.68 4.21 -5.72
N ASN A 124 -14.47 4.27 -6.22
CA ASN A 124 -14.16 4.74 -7.58
C ASN A 124 -13.99 3.53 -8.50
N GLU A 125 -14.97 3.26 -9.33
CA GLU A 125 -14.98 2.10 -10.24
C GLU A 125 -13.80 2.08 -11.22
N GLU A 126 -13.22 3.25 -11.57
CA GLU A 126 -12.01 3.33 -12.39
C GLU A 126 -10.76 2.73 -11.68
N ARG A 127 -10.86 2.49 -10.38
CA ARG A 127 -9.83 1.88 -9.52
C ARG A 127 -10.12 0.42 -9.19
N GLU A 128 -11.01 -0.22 -9.94
CA GLU A 128 -11.29 -1.65 -9.82
C GLU A 128 -10.02 -2.48 -9.96
N ILE A 129 -9.90 -3.54 -9.16
CA ILE A 129 -8.77 -4.45 -9.20
C ILE A 129 -9.23 -5.88 -9.46
N ILE A 130 -8.38 -6.62 -10.16
CA ILE A 130 -8.60 -8.03 -10.50
C ILE A 130 -7.61 -8.87 -9.70
N ILE A 131 -8.12 -9.79 -8.90
CA ILE A 131 -7.34 -10.79 -8.17
C ILE A 131 -7.35 -12.09 -8.97
N GLY A 132 -6.20 -12.64 -9.22
CA GLY A 132 -6.06 -13.90 -9.94
C GLY A 132 -5.41 -13.76 -11.30
N ASP A 133 -5.33 -14.86 -12.04
CA ASP A 133 -4.58 -15.01 -13.28
C ASP A 133 -3.12 -14.55 -13.12
N ARG A 134 -2.67 -13.69 -14.01
CA ARG A 134 -1.29 -13.15 -14.04
C ARG A 134 -1.24 -11.68 -13.64
N HIS A 135 -2.30 -11.15 -13.02
CA HIS A 135 -2.35 -9.76 -12.57
C HIS A 135 -1.45 -9.56 -11.35
N ILE A 136 -0.72 -8.43 -11.34
CA ILE A 136 0.14 -8.04 -10.21
C ILE A 136 -0.47 -6.82 -9.55
N LEU A 137 -0.77 -6.94 -8.26
CA LEU A 137 -1.30 -5.86 -7.45
C LEU A 137 -0.28 -5.43 -6.40
N PHE A 138 -0.03 -4.14 -6.32
CA PHE A 138 0.82 -3.57 -5.30
C PHE A 138 -0.02 -2.91 -4.21
N GLY A 139 0.23 -3.28 -2.98
CA GLY A 139 -0.30 -2.63 -1.79
C GLY A 139 0.83 -2.04 -0.95
N ASN A 140 0.51 -1.15 -0.04
CA ASN A 140 1.45 -0.72 0.98
C ASN A 140 1.69 -1.84 2.00
N VAL A 141 2.80 -1.73 2.75
CA VAL A 141 3.07 -2.61 3.90
C VAL A 141 1.95 -2.50 4.93
N SER A 142 1.69 -3.59 5.65
CA SER A 142 0.62 -3.66 6.64
C SER A 142 1.18 -3.76 8.07
N SER A 143 0.74 -2.84 8.91
CA SER A 143 0.92 -2.85 10.37
C SER A 143 2.36 -2.83 10.90
N PRO A 144 3.33 -2.12 10.26
CA PRO A 144 4.59 -1.89 10.93
C PRO A 144 4.37 -0.97 12.15
N PRO A 145 4.95 -1.27 13.32
CA PRO A 145 4.72 -0.48 14.53
C PRO A 145 5.42 0.88 14.52
N ASN A 146 6.36 1.08 13.60
CA ASN A 146 7.17 2.29 13.49
C ASN A 146 7.30 2.75 12.05
N TYR A 147 7.58 4.03 11.85
CA TYR A 147 8.00 4.62 10.59
C TYR A 147 9.35 5.32 10.75
N TYR A 148 10.01 5.61 9.64
CA TYR A 148 11.22 6.42 9.64
C TYR A 148 10.87 7.88 9.39
N ASP A 149 11.13 8.75 10.36
CA ASP A 149 10.90 10.17 10.25
C ASP A 149 12.09 10.82 9.53
N LEU A 150 11.83 11.42 8.37
CA LEU A 150 12.88 12.00 7.51
C LEU A 150 13.48 13.28 8.11
N ASP A 151 12.68 14.07 8.84
CA ASP A 151 13.14 15.32 9.45
C ASP A 151 13.98 15.04 10.70
N LEU A 152 13.58 14.07 11.50
CA LEU A 152 14.32 13.62 12.69
C LEU A 152 15.47 12.66 12.34
N GLY A 153 15.50 12.08 11.14
CA GLY A 153 16.52 11.12 10.70
C GLY A 153 16.54 9.83 11.52
N LYS A 154 15.42 9.42 12.12
CA LYS A 154 15.33 8.23 12.99
C LYS A 154 14.00 7.52 12.90
N LYS A 155 13.99 6.27 13.35
CA LYS A 155 12.80 5.44 13.51
C LYS A 155 12.03 5.87 14.77
N VAL A 156 10.71 6.12 14.60
CA VAL A 156 9.79 6.54 15.68
C VAL A 156 8.50 5.72 15.63
N PRO A 157 7.78 5.59 16.76
CA PRO A 157 6.48 4.91 16.79
C PRO A 157 5.47 5.57 15.85
N GLY A 158 4.58 4.76 15.27
CA GLY A 158 3.52 5.26 14.41
C GLY A 158 2.46 6.05 15.18
N THR A 159 1.90 7.06 14.52
CA THR A 159 0.76 7.85 15.01
C THR A 159 -0.37 7.83 14.00
N ARG A 160 -1.60 8.20 14.42
CA ARG A 160 -2.74 8.36 13.50
C ARG A 160 -2.42 9.34 12.38
N GLU A 161 -1.76 10.45 12.71
CA GLU A 161 -1.38 11.45 11.72
C GLU A 161 -0.47 10.86 10.64
N GLN A 162 0.55 10.10 11.03
CA GLN A 162 1.46 9.48 10.07
C GLN A 162 0.79 8.35 9.30
N CYS A 163 -0.09 7.59 9.93
CA CYS A 163 -0.93 6.61 9.25
C CYS A 163 -1.78 7.29 8.15
N ALA A 164 -2.46 8.38 8.47
CA ALA A 164 -3.24 9.17 7.51
C ALA A 164 -2.37 9.75 6.37
N ASN A 165 -1.17 10.24 6.68
CA ASN A 165 -0.24 10.74 5.67
C ASN A 165 0.23 9.64 4.71
N LEU A 166 0.50 8.43 5.22
CA LEU A 166 0.85 7.28 4.39
C LEU A 166 -0.33 6.77 3.56
N ILE A 167 -1.57 6.88 4.06
CA ILE A 167 -2.79 6.61 3.28
C ILE A 167 -2.90 7.60 2.12
N LYS A 168 -2.70 8.90 2.35
CA LYS A 168 -2.70 9.93 1.30
C LYS A 168 -1.61 9.68 0.25
N LEU A 169 -0.41 9.27 0.67
CA LEU A 169 0.65 8.89 -0.26
C LEU A 169 0.28 7.67 -1.09
N SER A 170 -0.30 6.64 -0.45
CA SER A 170 -0.78 5.45 -1.15
C SER A 170 -1.91 5.77 -2.14
N HIS A 171 -2.79 6.72 -1.80
CA HIS A 171 -3.80 7.24 -2.73
C HIS A 171 -3.17 7.99 -3.91
N TYR A 172 -2.17 8.84 -3.65
CA TYR A 172 -1.52 9.66 -4.67
C TYR A 172 -0.77 8.82 -5.73
N PHE A 173 -0.08 7.75 -5.32
CA PHE A 173 0.75 6.97 -6.24
C PHE A 173 -0.07 5.98 -7.08
N ASN A 174 -0.03 6.14 -8.42
CA ASN A 174 -0.71 5.25 -9.35
C ASN A 174 -0.17 3.82 -9.35
N CYS A 175 1.04 3.58 -8.87
CA CYS A 175 1.61 2.24 -8.74
C CYS A 175 1.11 1.49 -7.49
N ILE A 176 0.40 2.12 -6.57
CA ILE A 176 -0.23 1.47 -5.43
C ILE A 176 -1.70 1.24 -5.76
N HIS A 177 -2.11 -0.02 -5.87
CA HIS A 177 -3.45 -0.41 -6.30
C HIS A 177 -4.43 -0.53 -5.15
N MET A 178 -3.95 -0.94 -3.98
CA MET A 178 -4.79 -1.13 -2.80
C MET A 178 -4.08 -0.62 -1.54
N ILE A 179 -4.88 -0.19 -0.57
CA ILE A 179 -4.38 0.18 0.75
C ILE A 179 -4.54 -1.05 1.66
N GLY A 180 -3.42 -1.64 2.05
CA GLY A 180 -3.34 -2.77 2.96
C GLY A 180 -3.86 -2.44 4.35
N GLY A 181 -3.45 -3.19 5.39
CA GLY A 181 -3.78 -2.91 6.77
C GLY A 181 -3.39 -1.50 7.21
N TYR A 182 -2.85 -1.31 8.39
CA TYR A 182 -2.33 0.02 8.77
C TYR A 182 -1.02 0.30 8.04
N PRO A 183 -0.87 1.35 7.20
CA PRO A 183 0.42 1.69 6.60
C PRO A 183 1.53 1.92 7.62
N VAL A 184 1.16 2.40 8.79
CA VAL A 184 1.89 2.33 10.07
C VAL A 184 0.86 2.17 11.17
N GLU A 185 1.15 1.38 12.19
CA GLU A 185 0.22 1.18 13.29
C GLU A 185 0.13 2.44 14.16
N PRO A 186 -1.06 3.05 14.32
CA PRO A 186 -1.24 4.25 15.16
C PRO A 186 -1.29 3.84 16.63
N VAL A 187 -0.11 3.75 17.27
CA VAL A 187 0.00 3.31 18.68
C VAL A 187 -0.49 4.35 19.68
N ASP A 188 -0.72 5.59 19.25
CA ASP A 188 -1.36 6.67 19.99
C ASP A 188 -2.89 6.49 20.14
N LEU A 189 -3.50 5.59 19.36
CA LEU A 189 -4.91 5.24 19.49
C LEU A 189 -5.10 4.00 20.38
N HIS A 190 -6.16 4.01 21.17
CA HIS A 190 -6.52 2.82 21.98
C HIS A 190 -6.84 1.62 21.07
N PRO A 191 -6.34 0.41 21.37
CA PRO A 191 -6.52 -0.77 20.51
C PRO A 191 -7.99 -1.10 20.18
N SER A 192 -8.93 -0.81 21.10
CA SER A 192 -10.36 -1.11 20.90
C SER A 192 -11.05 -0.29 19.82
N ILE A 193 -10.52 0.91 19.49
CA ILE A 193 -11.12 1.82 18.50
C ILE A 193 -10.23 2.06 17.28
N ARG A 194 -8.95 1.72 17.38
CA ARG A 194 -7.93 1.96 16.34
C ARG A 194 -8.38 1.52 14.95
N HIS A 195 -8.98 0.33 14.86
CA HIS A 195 -9.45 -0.23 13.60
C HIS A 195 -10.56 0.60 12.94
N LEU A 196 -11.46 1.18 13.76
CA LEU A 196 -12.55 2.03 13.28
C LEU A 196 -12.02 3.38 12.78
N ASP A 197 -11.14 4.02 13.57
CA ASP A 197 -10.52 5.30 13.19
C ASP A 197 -9.72 5.19 11.90
N VAL A 198 -8.90 4.14 11.75
CA VAL A 198 -8.12 3.95 10.53
C VAL A 198 -9.00 3.56 9.34
N LEU A 199 -10.07 2.78 9.55
CA LEU A 199 -11.02 2.50 8.48
C LEU A 199 -11.69 3.78 8.00
N PHE A 200 -12.12 4.64 8.92
CA PHE A 200 -12.66 5.96 8.58
C PHE A 200 -11.66 6.80 7.77
N ASP A 201 -10.39 6.85 8.21
CA ASP A 201 -9.35 7.57 7.49
C ASP A 201 -9.13 7.00 6.07
N LYS A 202 -9.12 5.67 5.91
CA LYS A 202 -9.02 5.04 4.58
C LYS A 202 -10.18 5.40 3.66
N LEU A 203 -11.41 5.33 4.16
CA LEU A 203 -12.61 5.62 3.39
C LEU A 203 -12.76 7.10 3.03
N THR A 204 -12.22 8.00 3.85
CA THR A 204 -12.29 9.45 3.59
C THR A 204 -11.11 10.00 2.81
N LEU A 205 -9.92 9.40 2.93
CA LEU A 205 -8.69 9.89 2.32
C LEU A 205 -8.32 9.16 1.01
N SER A 206 -9.00 8.07 0.67
CA SER A 206 -8.74 7.32 -0.56
C SER A 206 -10.02 6.79 -1.19
N ASP A 207 -9.99 6.62 -2.51
CA ASP A 207 -11.06 5.99 -3.31
C ASP A 207 -10.65 4.61 -3.86
N LYS A 208 -9.45 4.14 -3.48
CA LYS A 208 -8.93 2.83 -3.84
C LYS A 208 -9.49 1.72 -2.96
N VAL A 209 -9.31 0.48 -3.39
CA VAL A 209 -9.59 -0.69 -2.54
C VAL A 209 -8.82 -0.58 -1.24
N CYS A 210 -9.49 -0.78 -0.12
CA CYS A 210 -8.86 -0.81 1.20
C CYS A 210 -9.21 -2.10 1.95
N HIS A 211 -8.22 -2.61 2.67
CA HIS A 211 -8.40 -3.71 3.60
C HIS A 211 -8.93 -3.19 4.95
N ALA A 212 -9.95 -3.83 5.48
CA ALA A 212 -10.48 -3.57 6.81
C ALA A 212 -10.22 -4.76 7.73
N TYR A 213 -10.03 -4.50 9.03
CA TYR A 213 -9.95 -5.56 10.02
C TYR A 213 -11.32 -5.84 10.62
N ALA A 214 -11.76 -7.10 10.54
CA ALA A 214 -12.93 -7.59 11.25
C ALA A 214 -12.46 -8.27 12.54
N LEU A 215 -12.68 -7.62 13.69
CA LEU A 215 -12.18 -8.06 14.98
C LEU A 215 -13.32 -8.59 15.88
N GLY A 216 -13.94 -9.71 15.49
CA GLY A 216 -15.04 -10.32 16.20
C GLY A 216 -16.43 -9.89 15.70
N LYS A 217 -17.49 -10.38 16.34
CA LYS A 217 -18.89 -10.18 15.92
C LYS A 217 -19.39 -8.74 16.10
N GLU A 218 -18.82 -8.00 17.04
CA GLU A 218 -19.24 -6.65 17.43
C GLU A 218 -18.39 -5.54 16.81
N ARG A 219 -17.43 -5.86 15.92
CA ARG A 219 -16.44 -4.92 15.40
C ARG A 219 -16.29 -5.00 13.90
#